data_ace7a046ef6dd6e4a3b43efe96ecb7d4
#
_entry.id   ace7a046ef6dd6e4a3b43efe96ecb7d4
#
_cell.length_a   1.000
_cell.length_b   1.000
_cell.length_c   1.000
_cell.angle_alpha   90.00
_cell.angle_beta   90.00
_cell.angle_gamma   90.00
#
_symmetry.space_group_name_H-M   'P 1'
#
loop_
_entity.id
_entity.type
_entity.pdbx_description
1 polymer ?
#
loop_
_entity_poly.entity_id
_entity_poly.type
_entity_poly.pdbx_seq_one_letter_code
_entity_poly.pdbx_strand_id
1 'polypeptide(L)'
;MIFGTALNSIRGIHELLSWVIVIGNGVAGLWALLAHQLPKIRHYLLWWITAIAQLAIVVEVSIGVGLMVKENIDTPQFHLFYGFVAFITVGIVYSYRQSLRQYQYLLYGGSGLFLMGLGIRAMFLGSG
;
A
#
# COMPACT_ATOMS: atom_id res chain seq x y z
N MET A 1 16.38 -0.15 -22.32
CA MET A 1 16.25 -1.04 -21.17
C MET A 1 14.82 -1.05 -20.66
N ILE A 2 14.35 -2.23 -20.30
CA ILE A 2 12.96 -2.39 -19.80
C ILE A 2 12.71 -1.52 -18.58
N PHE A 3 13.64 -1.50 -17.63
CA PHE A 3 13.49 -0.74 -16.39
C PHE A 3 13.44 0.77 -16.65
N GLY A 4 14.29 1.27 -17.55
CA GLY A 4 14.27 2.69 -17.90
C GLY A 4 12.98 3.09 -18.59
N THR A 5 12.45 2.23 -19.48
CA THR A 5 11.18 2.47 -20.15
C THR A 5 10.03 2.49 -19.13
N ALA A 6 10.05 1.57 -18.15
CA ALA A 6 9.02 1.51 -17.10
C ALA A 6 8.99 2.80 -16.29
N LEU A 7 10.16 3.34 -15.93
CA LEU A 7 10.22 4.57 -15.13
C LEU A 7 9.75 5.80 -15.91
N ASN A 8 9.80 5.76 -17.26
CA ASN A 8 9.43 6.90 -18.07
C ASN A 8 7.96 6.93 -18.47
N SER A 9 7.18 5.90 -18.12
CA SER A 9 5.76 5.83 -18.43
C SER A 9 4.93 5.87 -17.15
N ILE A 10 3.70 6.37 -17.26
CA ILE A 10 2.77 6.38 -16.13
C ILE A 10 2.47 4.95 -15.68
N ARG A 11 2.33 4.03 -16.66
CA ARG A 11 2.11 2.62 -16.35
C ARG A 11 3.31 2.02 -15.61
N GLY A 12 4.53 2.41 -15.99
CA GLY A 12 5.74 1.96 -15.30
C GLY A 12 5.81 2.48 -13.88
N ILE A 13 5.40 3.72 -13.66
CA ILE A 13 5.33 4.29 -12.32
C ILE A 13 4.31 3.53 -11.48
N HIS A 14 3.15 3.17 -12.07
CA HIS A 14 2.13 2.39 -11.41
C HIS A 14 2.68 1.03 -10.95
N GLU A 15 3.42 0.34 -11.81
CA GLU A 15 4.05 -0.94 -11.47
C GLU A 15 5.10 -0.78 -10.37
N LEU A 16 5.93 0.25 -10.46
CA LEU A 16 6.96 0.50 -9.45
C LEU A 16 6.34 0.77 -8.08
N LEU A 17 5.29 1.60 -8.05
CA LEU A 17 4.59 1.89 -6.81
C LEU A 17 3.93 0.65 -6.21
N SER A 18 3.47 -0.28 -7.05
CA SER A 18 2.91 -1.55 -6.56
C SER A 18 3.92 -2.30 -5.70
N TRP A 19 5.17 -2.38 -6.15
CA TRP A 19 6.22 -3.02 -5.37
C TRP A 19 6.55 -2.26 -4.11
N VAL A 20 6.58 -0.92 -4.17
CA VAL A 20 6.80 -0.09 -2.99
C VAL A 20 5.70 -0.34 -1.95
N ILE A 21 4.45 -0.45 -2.40
CA ILE A 21 3.32 -0.71 -1.52
C ILE A 21 3.46 -2.08 -0.85
N VAL A 22 3.73 -3.12 -1.62
CA VAL A 22 3.83 -4.48 -1.07
C VAL A 22 4.99 -4.58 -0.08
N ILE A 23 6.17 -4.17 -0.49
CA ILE A 23 7.35 -4.27 0.36
C ILE A 23 7.27 -3.33 1.54
N GLY A 24 6.88 -2.07 1.30
CA GLY A 24 6.79 -1.06 2.35
C GLY A 24 5.78 -1.41 3.43
N ASN A 25 4.58 -1.82 3.03
CA ASN A 25 3.55 -2.20 3.98
C ASN A 25 3.90 -3.49 4.71
N GLY A 26 4.55 -4.44 4.02
CA GLY A 26 5.00 -5.67 4.65
C GLY A 26 6.05 -5.43 5.71
N VAL A 27 7.08 -4.64 5.36
CA VAL A 27 8.15 -4.30 6.29
C VAL A 27 7.61 -3.49 7.47
N ALA A 28 6.85 -2.44 7.21
CA ALA A 28 6.30 -1.60 8.25
C ALA A 28 5.34 -2.38 9.14
N GLY A 29 4.49 -3.22 8.55
CA GLY A 29 3.53 -4.01 9.29
C GLY A 29 4.21 -5.02 10.22
N LEU A 30 5.18 -5.75 9.70
CA LEU A 30 5.92 -6.71 10.50
C LEU A 30 6.69 -6.01 11.62
N TRP A 31 7.37 -4.89 11.29
CA TRP A 31 8.09 -4.11 12.28
C TRP A 31 7.15 -3.63 13.39
N ALA A 32 5.98 -3.11 13.01
CA ALA A 32 5.02 -2.62 14.00
C ALA A 32 4.53 -3.75 14.93
N LEU A 33 4.23 -4.93 14.37
CA LEU A 33 3.82 -6.06 15.20
C LEU A 33 4.91 -6.49 16.17
N LEU A 34 6.15 -6.54 15.70
CA LEU A 34 7.29 -6.87 16.56
C LEU A 34 7.51 -5.78 17.61
N ALA A 35 7.34 -4.51 17.24
CA ALA A 35 7.52 -3.39 18.16
C ALA A 35 6.46 -3.38 19.25
N HIS A 36 5.28 -3.94 19.00
CA HIS A 36 4.27 -4.08 20.04
C HIS A 36 4.78 -4.95 21.19
N GLN A 37 5.49 -6.02 20.85
CA GLN A 37 6.06 -6.94 21.83
C GLN A 37 7.43 -6.48 22.36
N LEU A 38 8.19 -5.78 21.52
CA LEU A 38 9.58 -5.40 21.81
C LEU A 38 9.73 -3.87 21.78
N PRO A 39 9.53 -3.19 22.92
CA PRO A 39 9.64 -1.73 22.96
C PRO A 39 11.00 -1.19 22.49
N LYS A 40 12.06 -2.02 22.55
CA LYS A 40 13.41 -1.60 22.15
C LYS A 40 13.53 -1.25 20.68
N ILE A 41 12.66 -1.84 19.84
CA ILE A 41 12.71 -1.58 18.39
C ILE A 41 11.73 -0.52 17.94
N ARG A 42 11.05 0.15 18.87
CA ARG A 42 10.17 1.27 18.56
C ARG A 42 11.01 2.47 18.18
N HIS A 43 10.90 2.88 16.92
CA HIS A 43 11.71 3.98 16.39
C HIS A 43 10.84 4.85 15.47
N TYR A 44 11.15 6.13 15.39
CA TYR A 44 10.35 7.06 14.57
C TYR A 44 10.37 6.68 13.08
N LEU A 45 11.41 6.02 12.60
CA LEU A 45 11.49 5.59 11.21
C LEU A 45 10.35 4.65 10.82
N LEU A 46 9.84 3.87 11.78
CA LEU A 46 8.69 3.02 11.55
C LEU A 46 7.50 3.84 11.04
N TRP A 47 7.24 4.97 11.65
CA TRP A 47 6.11 5.83 11.26
C TRP A 47 6.34 6.49 9.92
N TRP A 48 7.57 6.86 9.60
CA TRP A 48 7.90 7.40 8.29
C TRP A 48 7.68 6.37 7.19
N ILE A 49 8.15 5.14 7.39
CA ILE A 49 7.96 4.05 6.41
C ILE A 49 6.47 3.76 6.25
N THR A 50 5.74 3.70 7.35
CA THR A 50 4.29 3.47 7.32
C THR A 50 3.57 4.56 6.54
N ALA A 51 3.90 5.82 6.82
CA ALA A 51 3.26 6.95 6.15
C ALA A 51 3.53 6.93 4.65
N ILE A 52 4.78 6.68 4.27
CA ILE A 52 5.17 6.62 2.85
C ILE A 52 4.46 5.47 2.16
N ALA A 53 4.41 4.30 2.80
CA ALA A 53 3.77 3.12 2.20
C ALA A 53 2.27 3.34 2.02
N GLN A 54 1.59 3.94 2.98
CA GLN A 54 0.17 4.19 2.87
C GLN A 54 -0.15 5.33 1.91
N LEU A 55 0.69 6.36 1.88
CA LEU A 55 0.53 7.44 0.89
C LEU A 55 0.72 6.90 -0.52
N ALA A 56 1.65 5.95 -0.69
CA ALA A 56 1.87 5.32 -1.99
C ALA A 56 0.59 4.63 -2.49
N ILE A 57 -0.22 4.06 -1.60
CA ILE A 57 -1.50 3.45 -1.99
C ILE A 57 -2.44 4.50 -2.57
N VAL A 58 -2.55 5.66 -1.92
CA VAL A 58 -3.42 6.74 -2.41
C VAL A 58 -2.96 7.19 -3.79
N VAL A 59 -1.65 7.39 -3.97
CA VAL A 59 -1.09 7.80 -5.25
C VAL A 59 -1.32 6.73 -6.31
N GLU A 60 -1.09 5.47 -5.96
CA GLU A 60 -1.22 4.34 -6.87
C GLU A 60 -2.64 4.18 -7.39
N VAL A 61 -3.63 4.27 -6.50
CA VAL A 61 -5.04 4.18 -6.90
C VAL A 61 -5.41 5.35 -7.81
N SER A 62 -4.92 6.54 -7.47
CA SER A 62 -5.18 7.73 -8.30
C SER A 62 -4.59 7.57 -9.70
N ILE A 63 -3.37 7.06 -9.81
CA ILE A 63 -2.72 6.80 -11.10
C ILE A 63 -3.49 5.72 -11.87
N GLY A 64 -3.90 4.66 -11.18
CA GLY A 64 -4.65 3.57 -11.80
C GLY A 64 -5.96 4.05 -12.41
N VAL A 65 -6.71 4.87 -11.69
CA VAL A 65 -7.95 5.45 -12.20
C VAL A 65 -7.66 6.36 -13.39
N GLY A 66 -6.60 7.15 -13.30
CA GLY A 66 -6.19 8.02 -14.40
C GLY A 66 -5.85 7.24 -15.67
N LEU A 67 -5.16 6.11 -15.53
CA LEU A 67 -4.82 5.26 -16.67
C LEU A 67 -6.08 4.67 -17.32
N MET A 68 -7.04 4.24 -16.51
CA MET A 68 -8.29 3.71 -17.03
C MET A 68 -9.04 4.73 -17.88
N VAL A 69 -9.13 5.96 -17.36
CA VAL A 69 -9.87 7.03 -18.03
C VAL A 69 -9.11 7.51 -19.27
N LYS A 70 -7.80 7.75 -19.14
CA LYS A 70 -7.01 8.36 -20.20
C LYS A 70 -6.76 7.40 -21.37
N GLU A 71 -6.44 6.15 -21.06
CA GLU A 71 -6.09 5.15 -22.07
C GLU A 71 -7.27 4.26 -22.44
N ASN A 72 -8.42 4.46 -21.81
CA ASN A 72 -9.64 3.70 -22.05
C ASN A 72 -9.38 2.18 -21.95
N ILE A 73 -8.66 1.80 -20.90
CA ILE A 73 -8.28 0.41 -20.66
C ILE A 73 -9.37 -0.29 -19.83
N ASP A 74 -9.76 -1.48 -20.25
CA ASP A 74 -10.61 -2.34 -19.45
C ASP A 74 -9.76 -2.99 -18.36
N THR A 75 -10.04 -2.63 -17.11
CA THR A 75 -9.31 -3.16 -15.97
C THR A 75 -10.07 -4.36 -15.41
N PRO A 76 -9.36 -5.47 -15.05
CA PRO A 76 -10.02 -6.60 -14.41
C PRO A 76 -10.79 -6.16 -13.18
N GLN A 77 -12.01 -6.67 -13.04
CA GLN A 77 -12.92 -6.25 -11.96
C GLN A 77 -12.32 -6.48 -10.57
N PHE A 78 -11.66 -7.61 -10.36
CA PHE A 78 -11.07 -7.90 -9.06
C PHE A 78 -9.85 -7.03 -8.76
N HIS A 79 -9.11 -6.62 -9.79
CA HIS A 79 -8.01 -5.67 -9.60
C HIS A 79 -8.54 -4.35 -9.06
N LEU A 80 -9.62 -3.83 -9.66
CA LEU A 80 -10.27 -2.62 -9.16
C LEU A 80 -10.79 -2.80 -7.74
N PHE A 81 -11.39 -3.93 -7.47
CA PHE A 81 -11.95 -4.24 -6.15
C PHE A 81 -10.87 -4.21 -5.07
N TYR A 82 -9.75 -4.90 -5.30
CA TYR A 82 -8.68 -4.94 -4.31
C TYR A 82 -8.00 -3.59 -4.13
N GLY A 83 -7.86 -2.82 -5.21
CA GLY A 83 -7.34 -1.46 -5.13
C GLY A 83 -8.25 -0.55 -4.30
N PHE A 84 -9.56 -0.65 -4.53
CA PHE A 84 -10.55 0.12 -3.79
C PHE A 84 -10.54 -0.26 -2.31
N VAL A 85 -10.49 -1.56 -2.00
CA VAL A 85 -10.44 -2.02 -0.61
C VAL A 85 -9.18 -1.51 0.08
N ALA A 86 -8.03 -1.52 -0.61
CA ALA A 86 -6.80 -0.99 -0.05
C ALA A 86 -6.94 0.49 0.28
N PHE A 87 -7.51 1.27 -0.63
CA PHE A 87 -7.73 2.70 -0.44
C PHE A 87 -8.63 2.95 0.78
N ILE A 88 -9.74 2.22 0.89
CA ILE A 88 -10.67 2.35 2.02
C ILE A 88 -9.97 1.95 3.32
N THR A 89 -9.15 0.91 3.29
CA THR A 89 -8.41 0.47 4.47
C THR A 89 -7.51 1.58 5.00
N VAL A 90 -6.79 2.27 4.12
CA VAL A 90 -5.94 3.41 4.52
C VAL A 90 -6.80 4.47 5.21
N GLY A 91 -7.96 4.79 4.63
CA GLY A 91 -8.86 5.77 5.22
C GLY A 91 -9.36 5.37 6.61
N ILE A 92 -9.73 4.10 6.76
CA ILE A 92 -10.20 3.59 8.04
C ILE A 92 -9.10 3.64 9.09
N VAL A 93 -7.91 3.15 8.75
CA VAL A 93 -6.77 3.16 9.68
C VAL A 93 -6.46 4.57 10.13
N TYR A 94 -6.41 5.51 9.19
CA TYR A 94 -6.16 6.90 9.51
C TYR A 94 -7.23 7.48 10.43
N SER A 95 -8.50 7.14 10.16
CA SER A 95 -9.63 7.64 10.95
C SER A 95 -9.59 7.15 12.40
N TYR A 96 -9.14 5.92 12.61
CA TYR A 96 -9.10 5.32 13.94
C TYR A 96 -7.76 5.45 14.65
N ARG A 97 -6.79 6.13 14.06
CA ARG A 97 -5.45 6.22 14.64
C ARG A 97 -5.42 6.86 16.03
N GLN A 98 -6.33 7.79 16.28
CA GLN A 98 -6.42 8.46 17.59
C GLN A 98 -7.17 7.60 18.59
N SER A 99 -8.30 7.03 18.17
CA SER A 99 -9.14 6.21 19.05
C SER A 99 -8.42 4.95 19.52
N LEU A 100 -7.55 4.40 18.66
CA LEU A 100 -6.81 3.17 18.94
C LEU A 100 -5.34 3.45 19.24
N ARG A 101 -5.03 4.63 19.77
CA ARG A 101 -3.65 5.03 20.02
C ARG A 101 -2.90 4.06 20.91
N GLN A 102 -3.55 3.51 21.92
CA GLN A 102 -2.92 2.55 22.83
C GLN A 102 -2.60 1.22 22.14
N TYR A 103 -3.27 0.95 21.01
CA TYR A 103 -3.05 -0.26 20.20
C TYR A 103 -2.43 0.07 18.85
N GLN A 104 -1.74 1.22 18.75
CA GLN A 104 -1.25 1.71 17.45
C GLN A 104 -0.33 0.72 16.73
N TYR A 105 0.50 -0.01 17.47
CA TYR A 105 1.41 -0.98 16.85
C TYR A 105 0.65 -2.17 16.28
N LEU A 106 -0.41 -2.59 16.95
CA LEU A 106 -1.28 -3.65 16.42
C LEU A 106 -2.10 -3.16 15.24
N LEU A 107 -2.63 -1.95 15.32
CA LEU A 107 -3.42 -1.35 14.24
C LEU A 107 -2.59 -1.25 12.97
N TYR A 108 -1.43 -0.61 13.03
CA TYR A 108 -0.58 -0.41 11.86
C TYR A 108 0.12 -1.69 11.45
N GLY A 109 0.42 -2.58 12.39
CA GLY A 109 1.00 -3.88 12.07
C GLY A 109 0.03 -4.76 11.30
N GLY A 110 -1.18 -4.91 11.83
CA GLY A 110 -2.21 -5.72 11.19
C GLY A 110 -2.62 -5.15 9.85
N SER A 111 -2.86 -3.83 9.79
CA SER A 111 -3.26 -3.19 8.53
C SER A 111 -2.15 -3.23 7.50
N GLY A 112 -0.89 -3.08 7.92
CA GLY A 112 0.24 -3.15 6.99
C GLY A 112 0.34 -4.51 6.31
N LEU A 113 0.22 -5.59 7.08
CA LEU A 113 0.25 -6.94 6.50
C LEU A 113 -0.98 -7.20 5.64
N PHE A 114 -2.14 -6.68 6.05
CA PHE A 114 -3.36 -6.80 5.27
C PHE A 114 -3.21 -6.06 3.92
N LEU A 115 -2.66 -4.84 3.94
CA LEU A 115 -2.43 -4.07 2.73
C LEU A 115 -1.40 -4.73 1.82
N MET A 116 -0.37 -5.35 2.40
CA MET A 116 0.58 -6.14 1.62
C MET A 116 -0.13 -7.26 0.87
N GLY A 117 -1.00 -8.00 1.56
CA GLY A 117 -1.75 -9.08 0.94
C GLY A 117 -2.67 -8.59 -0.16
N LEU A 118 -3.38 -7.48 0.07
CA LEU A 118 -4.23 -6.88 -0.96
C LEU A 118 -3.41 -6.43 -2.17
N GLY A 119 -2.23 -5.84 -1.93
CA GLY A 119 -1.34 -5.41 -3.00
C GLY A 119 -0.87 -6.56 -3.85
N ILE A 120 -0.47 -7.66 -3.22
CA ILE A 120 -0.05 -8.86 -3.94
C ILE A 120 -1.18 -9.40 -4.81
N ARG A 121 -2.39 -9.50 -4.25
CA ARG A 121 -3.55 -9.97 -5.00
C ARG A 121 -3.87 -9.06 -6.18
N ALA A 122 -3.84 -7.75 -5.94
CA ALA A 122 -4.12 -6.78 -6.99
C ALA A 122 -3.10 -6.89 -8.12
N MET A 123 -1.82 -7.08 -7.79
CA MET A 123 -0.78 -7.24 -8.80
C MET A 123 -1.00 -8.48 -9.66
N PHE A 124 -1.32 -9.61 -9.04
CA PHE A 124 -1.57 -10.85 -9.79
C PHE A 124 -2.77 -10.71 -10.70
N LEU A 125 -3.84 -10.08 -10.22
CA LEU A 125 -5.06 -9.92 -11.01
C LEU A 125 -4.90 -8.87 -12.10
N GLY A 126 -4.08 -7.85 -11.86
CA GLY A 126 -3.85 -6.81 -12.83
C GLY A 126 -2.93 -7.20 -13.97
N SER A 127 -2.01 -8.17 -13.73
CA SER A 127 -1.04 -8.60 -14.72
C SER A 127 -1.59 -9.73 -15.62
N GLY A 128 -2.66 -10.36 -15.20
CA GLY A 128 -3.29 -11.43 -15.95
C GLY A 128 -4.21 -10.92 -17.00
#